data_a4b5d28ed236b99cb53f8ac977bf9797
#
_entry.id   a4b5d28ed236b99cb53f8ac977bf9797
#
_cell.length_a   1.000
_cell.length_b   1.000
_cell.length_c   1.000
_cell.angle_alpha   90.00
_cell.angle_beta   90.00
_cell.angle_gamma   90.00
#
_symmetry.space_group_name_H-M   'P 1'
#
loop_
_entity.id
_entity.type
_entity.pdbx_description
1 polymer ?
#
loop_
_entity_poly.entity_id
_entity_poly.type
_entity_poly.pdbx_seq_one_letter_code
_entity_poly.pdbx_strand_id
1 'polypeptide(L)'
;MTSRSTTSLLIKGGHLIDPAARSDAPMDVLLKDGRVAEVASPNKIKGGADEKFDARGLVIAPGFIDLHVHLREPGQAHKETIATGTAAAAAGGFTSVCTMPNTVPVVDSVEWIEWLRQPERGAVVNVFAIAAATRSSKGATLTDFRALHAAGAIAVTDDGKPILEDDIMRGALVLGGELNFPVVQHAEDTRMTENCSMHAGARSFRLGLRGMTAAAEASIVERDVQLAMHIPNARLHVAHLSTADALKSVRRGKRAKARVTFEVTPHHFTLTDEDMRDYDSNYKMNPPLRSASDLEAILVALADGTVDAIATDHAPHAAHEKEMEFECAAFGITGLETALALAITRLHREKRIPLARIVELLTAGPARCFDLRGRGSLVRGSAADVTVFDPKKKWTFDAAKSHSKSKNTPFDGWQLTGKVIATIVGGKVVYSA
;
A
#
# COMPACT_ATOMS: atom_id res chain seq x y z
N MET A 1 -36.13 -18.34 7.48
CA MET A 1 -35.12 -18.53 6.43
C MET A 1 -35.26 -17.37 5.47
N THR A 2 -34.52 -16.30 5.69
CA THR A 2 -34.46 -15.17 4.76
C THR A 2 -33.64 -15.61 3.54
N SER A 3 -34.30 -15.68 2.38
CA SER A 3 -33.62 -15.94 1.11
C SER A 3 -32.53 -14.88 0.95
N ARG A 4 -31.25 -15.28 1.00
CA ARG A 4 -30.15 -14.41 0.54
C ARG A 4 -30.43 -14.10 -0.93
N SER A 5 -30.79 -12.87 -1.25
CA SER A 5 -30.91 -12.45 -2.64
C SER A 5 -29.52 -12.65 -3.27
N THR A 6 -29.44 -13.60 -4.18
CA THR A 6 -28.27 -13.87 -5.01
C THR A 6 -28.05 -12.63 -5.85
N THR A 7 -27.00 -11.87 -5.58
CA THR A 7 -26.68 -10.69 -6.38
C THR A 7 -25.59 -11.06 -7.39
N SER A 8 -25.87 -10.88 -8.67
CA SER A 8 -24.91 -11.13 -9.74
C SER A 8 -24.67 -9.87 -10.57
N LEU A 9 -23.40 -9.60 -10.89
CA LEU A 9 -22.94 -8.47 -11.70
C LEU A 9 -22.13 -9.00 -12.88
N LEU A 10 -22.53 -8.64 -14.11
CA LEU A 10 -21.80 -8.93 -15.32
C LEU A 10 -21.08 -7.67 -15.81
N ILE A 11 -19.73 -7.68 -15.77
CA ILE A 11 -18.88 -6.65 -16.32
C ILE A 11 -18.59 -7.03 -17.78
N LYS A 12 -18.94 -6.15 -18.75
CA LYS A 12 -18.91 -6.44 -20.18
C LYS A 12 -17.96 -5.57 -20.98
N GLY A 13 -17.26 -6.21 -21.91
CA GLY A 13 -16.59 -5.54 -23.01
C GLY A 13 -15.32 -4.78 -22.64
N GLY A 14 -14.79 -4.98 -21.45
CA GLY A 14 -13.55 -4.36 -21.01
C GLY A 14 -12.30 -5.16 -21.41
N HIS A 15 -11.14 -4.55 -21.29
CA HIS A 15 -9.85 -5.19 -21.49
C HIS A 15 -9.35 -5.70 -20.13
N LEU A 16 -9.41 -7.02 -19.92
CA LEU A 16 -8.93 -7.64 -18.68
C LEU A 16 -7.40 -7.68 -18.66
N ILE A 17 -6.81 -7.11 -17.62
CA ILE A 17 -5.40 -7.27 -17.26
C ILE A 17 -5.34 -7.97 -15.91
N ASP A 18 -5.01 -9.26 -15.93
CA ASP A 18 -4.81 -10.09 -14.72
C ASP A 18 -3.46 -10.82 -14.84
N PRO A 19 -2.38 -10.25 -14.29
CA PRO A 19 -1.04 -10.83 -14.41
C PRO A 19 -0.90 -12.21 -13.77
N ALA A 20 -1.63 -12.48 -12.68
CA ALA A 20 -1.59 -13.79 -12.02
C ALA A 20 -2.25 -14.88 -12.87
N ALA A 21 -3.33 -14.56 -13.57
CA ALA A 21 -4.00 -15.44 -14.52
C ALA A 21 -3.35 -15.42 -15.92
N ARG A 22 -2.32 -14.60 -16.15
CA ARG A 22 -1.69 -14.35 -17.45
C ARG A 22 -2.70 -13.91 -18.52
N SER A 23 -3.69 -13.12 -18.14
CA SER A 23 -4.70 -12.57 -19.04
C SER A 23 -4.40 -11.12 -19.35
N ASP A 24 -4.36 -10.79 -20.63
CA ASP A 24 -4.23 -9.42 -21.17
C ASP A 24 -5.01 -9.38 -22.49
N ALA A 25 -6.36 -9.36 -22.38
CA ALA A 25 -7.26 -9.49 -23.52
C ALA A 25 -8.66 -8.93 -23.22
N PRO A 26 -9.48 -8.62 -24.26
CA PRO A 26 -10.90 -8.31 -24.07
C PRO A 26 -11.65 -9.50 -23.45
N MET A 27 -12.31 -9.28 -22.31
CA MET A 27 -13.06 -10.31 -21.58
C MET A 27 -14.33 -9.73 -20.95
N ASP A 28 -15.30 -10.61 -20.72
CA ASP A 28 -16.43 -10.39 -19.83
C ASP A 28 -16.16 -11.12 -18.49
N VAL A 29 -16.59 -10.54 -17.37
CA VAL A 29 -16.42 -11.10 -16.03
C VAL A 29 -17.78 -11.17 -15.34
N LEU A 30 -18.18 -12.37 -14.92
CA LEU A 30 -19.38 -12.60 -14.12
C LEU A 30 -19.01 -12.77 -12.65
N LEU A 31 -19.54 -11.89 -11.83
CA LEU A 31 -19.47 -11.97 -10.38
C LEU A 31 -20.80 -12.48 -9.83
N LYS A 32 -20.74 -13.41 -8.89
CA LYS A 32 -21.93 -13.98 -8.24
C LYS A 32 -21.60 -14.38 -6.81
N ASP A 33 -22.48 -14.05 -5.87
CA ASP A 33 -22.37 -14.42 -4.44
C ASP A 33 -21.00 -14.04 -3.83
N GLY A 34 -20.47 -12.87 -4.18
CA GLY A 34 -19.19 -12.38 -3.69
C GLY A 34 -17.96 -13.08 -4.27
N ARG A 35 -18.13 -13.89 -5.31
CA ARG A 35 -17.05 -14.62 -5.99
C ARG A 35 -17.05 -14.38 -7.49
N VAL A 36 -15.87 -14.56 -8.10
CA VAL A 36 -15.75 -14.66 -9.56
C VAL A 36 -16.37 -15.98 -10.01
N ALA A 37 -17.47 -15.91 -10.74
CA ALA A 37 -18.18 -17.09 -11.23
C ALA A 37 -17.61 -17.57 -12.57
N GLU A 38 -17.35 -16.63 -13.49
CA GLU A 38 -16.85 -16.95 -14.84
C GLU A 38 -16.08 -15.76 -15.42
N VAL A 39 -15.03 -16.07 -16.17
CA VAL A 39 -14.31 -15.11 -17.03
C VAL A 39 -14.25 -15.73 -18.42
N ALA A 40 -14.73 -15.02 -19.44
CA ALA A 40 -14.78 -15.55 -20.80
C ALA A 40 -14.61 -14.43 -21.85
N SER A 41 -14.30 -14.83 -23.08
CA SER A 41 -14.28 -13.90 -24.21
C SER A 41 -15.62 -13.16 -24.37
N PRO A 42 -15.65 -11.96 -24.94
CA PRO A 42 -16.85 -11.14 -25.03
C PRO A 42 -18.06 -11.88 -25.60
N ASN A 43 -19.20 -11.73 -24.93
CA ASN A 43 -20.49 -12.35 -25.26
C ASN A 43 -20.53 -13.90 -25.20
N LYS A 44 -19.56 -14.54 -24.53
CA LYS A 44 -19.55 -16.01 -24.35
C LYS A 44 -20.21 -16.45 -23.06
N ILE A 45 -20.28 -15.58 -22.04
CA ILE A 45 -20.97 -15.88 -20.78
C ILE A 45 -22.48 -16.06 -21.08
N LYS A 46 -22.96 -17.29 -20.85
CA LYS A 46 -24.37 -17.66 -21.02
C LYS A 46 -25.09 -17.54 -19.68
N GLY A 47 -26.18 -16.82 -19.65
CA GLY A 47 -26.99 -16.60 -18.47
C GLY A 47 -27.22 -15.11 -18.19
N GLY A 48 -28.27 -14.82 -17.44
CA GLY A 48 -28.55 -13.46 -16.96
C GLY A 48 -27.72 -13.10 -15.76
N ALA A 49 -27.48 -11.82 -15.57
CA ALA A 49 -27.04 -11.24 -14.32
C ALA A 49 -28.06 -10.20 -13.88
N ASP A 50 -28.20 -9.99 -12.57
CA ASP A 50 -29.16 -9.01 -12.03
C ASP A 50 -28.76 -7.59 -12.46
N GLU A 51 -27.44 -7.35 -12.50
CA GLU A 51 -26.86 -6.06 -12.90
C GLU A 51 -25.83 -6.24 -14.02
N LYS A 52 -25.63 -5.18 -14.82
CA LYS A 52 -24.62 -5.15 -15.87
C LYS A 52 -23.84 -3.85 -15.78
N PHE A 53 -22.50 -3.96 -15.87
CA PHE A 53 -21.58 -2.84 -15.95
C PHE A 53 -20.92 -2.82 -17.36
N ASP A 54 -21.05 -1.71 -18.06
CA ASP A 54 -20.42 -1.53 -19.37
C ASP A 54 -18.97 -1.03 -19.18
N ALA A 55 -18.01 -1.89 -19.49
CA ALA A 55 -16.58 -1.57 -19.38
C ALA A 55 -15.90 -1.35 -20.73
N ARG A 56 -16.65 -1.10 -21.82
CA ARG A 56 -16.07 -0.87 -23.15
C ARG A 56 -15.11 0.32 -23.14
N GLY A 57 -13.90 0.09 -23.64
CA GLY A 57 -12.81 1.09 -23.64
C GLY A 57 -12.07 1.23 -22.31
N LEU A 58 -12.47 0.50 -21.28
CA LEU A 58 -11.87 0.50 -19.96
C LEU A 58 -11.03 -0.75 -19.72
N VAL A 59 -10.13 -0.67 -18.74
CA VAL A 59 -9.39 -1.81 -18.19
C VAL A 59 -10.17 -2.39 -17.01
N ILE A 60 -10.29 -3.72 -17.00
CA ILE A 60 -10.75 -4.52 -15.87
C ILE A 60 -9.51 -5.13 -15.23
N ALA A 61 -9.32 -4.98 -13.93
CA ALA A 61 -8.23 -5.59 -13.18
C ALA A 61 -8.77 -6.27 -11.92
N PRO A 62 -8.03 -7.23 -11.32
CA PRO A 62 -8.29 -7.62 -9.94
C PRO A 62 -8.29 -6.38 -9.06
N GLY A 63 -9.07 -6.40 -7.99
CA GLY A 63 -9.11 -5.29 -7.05
C GLY A 63 -7.73 -4.95 -6.51
N PHE A 64 -7.38 -3.67 -6.49
CA PHE A 64 -6.08 -3.22 -5.97
C PHE A 64 -5.98 -3.48 -4.48
N ILE A 65 -4.76 -3.75 -4.02
CA ILE A 65 -4.42 -4.07 -2.64
C ILE A 65 -3.34 -3.10 -2.19
N ASP A 66 -3.57 -2.39 -1.09
CA ASP A 66 -2.57 -1.52 -0.47
C ASP A 66 -2.07 -2.17 0.81
N LEU A 67 -0.76 -2.41 0.89
CA LEU A 67 -0.13 -3.07 2.03
C LEU A 67 0.16 -2.10 3.20
N HIS A 68 0.03 -0.78 2.97
CA HIS A 68 0.50 0.22 3.91
C HIS A 68 -0.41 1.46 3.95
N VAL A 69 -1.34 1.47 4.91
CA VAL A 69 -2.21 2.63 5.14
C VAL A 69 -2.39 2.93 6.62
N HIS A 70 -2.61 4.21 6.95
CA HIS A 70 -2.91 4.66 8.30
C HIS A 70 -4.37 5.14 8.38
N LEU A 71 -5.26 4.28 8.86
CA LEU A 71 -6.68 4.62 9.02
C LEU A 71 -6.94 5.41 10.32
N ARG A 72 -5.91 5.62 11.15
CA ARG A 72 -5.90 6.48 12.33
C ARG A 72 -6.90 6.10 13.44
N GLU A 73 -7.70 5.08 13.29
CA GLU A 73 -8.54 4.52 14.34
C GLU A 73 -7.96 3.18 14.84
N PRO A 74 -8.00 2.98 16.17
CA PRO A 74 -8.65 3.79 17.21
C PRO A 74 -7.89 5.09 17.58
N GLY A 75 -8.61 6.05 18.16
CA GLY A 75 -8.09 7.18 18.94
C GLY A 75 -7.64 8.43 18.20
N GLN A 76 -7.46 8.39 16.87
CA GLN A 76 -7.01 9.54 16.08
C GLN A 76 -8.00 9.92 14.97
N ALA A 77 -9.29 9.72 15.21
CA ALA A 77 -10.37 9.96 14.25
C ALA A 77 -10.47 11.43 13.76
N HIS A 78 -9.77 12.36 14.40
CA HIS A 78 -9.66 13.75 13.93
C HIS A 78 -8.82 13.85 12.64
N LYS A 79 -7.87 12.92 12.41
CA LYS A 79 -7.02 12.85 11.20
C LYS A 79 -7.68 12.06 10.08
N GLU A 80 -8.21 10.89 10.40
CA GLU A 80 -8.85 9.96 9.47
C GLU A 80 -9.75 8.99 10.24
N THR A 81 -10.71 8.38 9.55
CA THR A 81 -11.51 7.28 10.08
C THR A 81 -11.42 6.07 9.15
N ILE A 82 -11.77 4.89 9.66
CA ILE A 82 -11.90 3.69 8.80
C ILE A 82 -12.90 3.96 7.67
N ALA A 83 -14.00 4.63 7.96
CA ALA A 83 -15.02 4.95 6.96
C ALA A 83 -14.47 5.87 5.85
N THR A 84 -13.83 7.00 6.20
CA THR A 84 -13.33 7.98 5.22
C THR A 84 -12.07 7.48 4.50
N GLY A 85 -11.15 6.82 5.19
CA GLY A 85 -9.96 6.23 4.56
C GLY A 85 -10.32 5.09 3.60
N THR A 86 -11.31 4.26 3.94
CA THR A 86 -11.78 3.21 3.02
C THR A 86 -12.60 3.76 1.85
N ALA A 87 -13.28 4.90 2.01
CA ALA A 87 -13.90 5.61 0.89
C ALA A 87 -12.83 6.17 -0.07
N ALA A 88 -11.74 6.74 0.45
CA ALA A 88 -10.58 7.16 -0.34
C ALA A 88 -9.92 5.97 -1.06
N ALA A 89 -9.79 4.83 -0.38
CA ALA A 89 -9.30 3.60 -0.99
C ALA A 89 -10.18 3.16 -2.16
N ALA A 90 -11.50 3.15 -1.98
CA ALA A 90 -12.44 2.81 -3.05
C ALA A 90 -12.32 3.78 -4.23
N ALA A 91 -12.20 5.08 -4.01
CA ALA A 91 -12.00 6.09 -5.06
C ALA A 91 -10.65 5.90 -5.80
N GLY A 92 -9.63 5.40 -5.10
CA GLY A 92 -8.33 5.02 -5.67
C GLY A 92 -8.29 3.66 -6.37
N GLY A 93 -9.38 2.88 -6.35
CA GLY A 93 -9.44 1.54 -6.95
C GLY A 93 -9.02 0.42 -6.01
N PHE A 94 -8.69 0.71 -4.76
CA PHE A 94 -8.31 -0.30 -3.78
C PHE A 94 -9.55 -1.00 -3.22
N THR A 95 -9.58 -2.31 -3.31
CA THR A 95 -10.62 -3.16 -2.74
C THR A 95 -10.20 -3.75 -1.41
N SER A 96 -8.92 -3.64 -1.08
CA SER A 96 -8.31 -4.15 0.14
C SER A 96 -7.21 -3.22 0.61
N VAL A 97 -7.17 -2.94 1.90
CA VAL A 97 -6.13 -2.14 2.54
C VAL A 97 -5.63 -2.84 3.81
N CYS A 98 -4.33 -2.73 4.08
CA CYS A 98 -3.68 -3.28 5.27
C CYS A 98 -3.35 -2.11 6.21
N THR A 99 -4.04 -2.02 7.34
CA THR A 99 -3.89 -0.87 8.25
C THR A 99 -2.79 -1.08 9.28
N MET A 100 -1.94 -0.06 9.43
CA MET A 100 -0.83 -0.06 10.38
C MET A 100 -1.29 0.08 11.82
N PRO A 101 -0.52 -0.47 12.80
CA PRO A 101 -0.92 -0.55 14.21
C PRO A 101 -0.66 0.72 15.03
N ASN A 102 -0.02 1.74 14.48
CA ASN A 102 0.44 2.95 15.19
C ASN A 102 -0.69 3.94 15.53
N THR A 103 -1.68 3.45 16.20
CA THR A 103 -2.87 4.15 16.68
C THR A 103 -2.81 4.43 18.20
N VAL A 104 -3.84 5.00 18.81
CA VAL A 104 -3.94 5.27 20.25
C VAL A 104 -5.27 4.72 20.78
N PRO A 105 -5.24 3.55 21.44
CA PRO A 105 -4.08 2.71 21.73
C PRO A 105 -3.49 2.02 20.50
N VAL A 106 -2.25 1.53 20.65
CA VAL A 106 -1.59 0.71 19.62
C VAL A 106 -2.33 -0.62 19.44
N VAL A 107 -2.42 -1.12 18.20
CA VAL A 107 -3.06 -2.41 17.89
C VAL A 107 -2.08 -3.54 18.18
N ASP A 108 -1.95 -3.91 19.46
CA ASP A 108 -1.02 -4.92 19.96
C ASP A 108 -1.68 -6.09 20.69
N SER A 109 -3.02 -6.20 20.61
CA SER A 109 -3.82 -7.25 21.24
C SER A 109 -4.91 -7.80 20.32
N VAL A 110 -5.43 -8.99 20.65
CA VAL A 110 -6.55 -9.65 19.97
C VAL A 110 -7.79 -8.75 19.92
N GLU A 111 -8.08 -8.08 21.03
CA GLU A 111 -9.24 -7.18 21.14
C GLU A 111 -9.24 -6.09 20.06
N TRP A 112 -8.07 -5.47 19.79
CA TRP A 112 -7.97 -4.42 18.79
C TRP A 112 -8.03 -4.96 17.35
N ILE A 113 -7.54 -6.18 17.10
CA ILE A 113 -7.70 -6.85 15.80
C ILE A 113 -9.19 -7.11 15.52
N GLU A 114 -9.92 -7.60 16.49
CA GLU A 114 -11.36 -7.84 16.37
C GLU A 114 -12.15 -6.55 16.22
N TRP A 115 -11.76 -5.50 16.97
CA TRP A 115 -12.38 -4.18 16.90
C TRP A 115 -12.28 -3.54 15.52
N LEU A 116 -11.11 -3.64 14.85
CA LEU A 116 -10.91 -3.10 13.50
C LEU A 116 -11.82 -3.75 12.45
N ARG A 117 -12.27 -4.95 12.69
CA ARG A 117 -13.09 -5.75 11.75
C ARG A 117 -14.60 -5.61 11.96
N GLN A 118 -15.01 -4.84 12.96
CA GLN A 118 -16.44 -4.64 13.24
C GLN A 118 -17.13 -3.87 12.13
N PRO A 119 -18.32 -4.30 11.65
CA PRO A 119 -19.08 -3.61 10.59
C PRO A 119 -19.42 -2.16 10.94
N GLU A 120 -19.56 -1.86 12.21
CA GLU A 120 -19.88 -0.53 12.75
C GLU A 120 -18.79 0.52 12.46
N ARG A 121 -17.61 0.08 12.07
CA ARG A 121 -16.51 0.98 11.62
C ARG A 121 -16.79 1.61 10.25
N GLY A 122 -17.78 1.11 9.50
CA GLY A 122 -18.22 1.70 8.24
C GLY A 122 -17.24 1.51 7.08
N ALA A 123 -16.41 0.47 7.14
CA ALA A 123 -15.49 0.15 6.05
C ALA A 123 -16.27 -0.23 4.77
N VAL A 124 -15.94 0.41 3.65
CA VAL A 124 -16.53 0.09 2.33
C VAL A 124 -15.65 -0.83 1.49
N VAL A 125 -14.38 -1.01 1.88
CA VAL A 125 -13.44 -2.00 1.29
C VAL A 125 -12.98 -2.98 2.36
N ASN A 126 -12.26 -4.04 1.96
CA ASN A 126 -11.72 -5.01 2.93
C ASN A 126 -10.58 -4.36 3.73
N VAL A 127 -10.67 -4.41 5.05
CA VAL A 127 -9.62 -3.94 5.96
C VAL A 127 -8.94 -5.13 6.61
N PHE A 128 -7.63 -5.24 6.40
CA PHE A 128 -6.77 -6.23 7.03
C PHE A 128 -5.93 -5.56 8.12
N ALA A 129 -5.92 -6.13 9.30
CA ALA A 129 -5.16 -5.61 10.41
C ALA A 129 -3.71 -6.09 10.36
N ILE A 130 -2.76 -5.18 10.47
CA ILE A 130 -1.37 -5.46 10.86
C ILE A 130 -1.26 -5.15 12.34
N ALA A 131 -0.68 -6.05 13.12
CA ALA A 131 -0.53 -5.85 14.55
C ALA A 131 0.86 -5.29 14.89
N ALA A 132 1.01 -4.68 16.08
CA ALA A 132 2.31 -4.28 16.56
C ALA A 132 3.20 -5.50 16.82
N ALA A 133 4.45 -5.44 16.38
CA ALA A 133 5.45 -6.49 16.64
C ALA A 133 5.88 -6.50 18.09
N THR A 134 5.99 -5.32 18.70
CA THR A 134 6.32 -5.19 20.13
C THR A 134 5.21 -4.51 20.92
N ARG A 135 5.12 -4.79 22.21
CA ARG A 135 4.09 -4.22 23.08
C ARG A 135 4.17 -2.69 23.07
N SER A 136 3.04 -2.06 22.73
CA SER A 136 2.89 -0.61 22.58
C SER A 136 3.90 0.01 21.58
N SER A 137 4.42 -0.78 20.64
CA SER A 137 5.47 -0.39 19.67
C SER A 137 6.67 0.28 20.34
N LYS A 138 7.18 -0.33 21.42
CA LYS A 138 8.31 0.18 22.22
C LYS A 138 9.65 -0.46 21.85
N GLY A 139 9.68 -1.42 20.92
CA GLY A 139 10.90 -2.10 20.47
C GLY A 139 11.55 -3.03 21.52
N ALA A 140 10.89 -3.31 22.67
CA ALA A 140 11.51 -3.97 23.80
C ALA A 140 11.01 -5.41 24.07
N THR A 141 9.73 -5.67 23.88
CA THR A 141 9.11 -6.97 24.19
C THR A 141 8.14 -7.34 23.10
N LEU A 142 8.32 -8.50 22.50
CA LEU A 142 7.43 -9.01 21.44
C LEU A 142 6.00 -9.20 21.96
N THR A 143 5.04 -8.96 21.09
CA THR A 143 3.63 -9.32 21.31
C THR A 143 3.43 -10.82 21.15
N ASP A 144 2.24 -11.32 21.46
CA ASP A 144 1.89 -12.73 21.22
C ASP A 144 1.49 -12.93 19.75
N PHE A 145 2.46 -13.18 18.87
CA PHE A 145 2.25 -13.40 17.45
C PHE A 145 1.26 -14.52 17.15
N ARG A 146 1.23 -15.59 17.99
CA ARG A 146 0.32 -16.72 17.78
C ARG A 146 -1.13 -16.29 18.01
N ALA A 147 -1.39 -15.56 19.09
CA ALA A 147 -2.71 -15.06 19.39
C ALA A 147 -3.16 -14.02 18.35
N LEU A 148 -2.29 -13.09 17.96
CA LEU A 148 -2.59 -12.07 16.95
C LEU A 148 -2.89 -12.68 15.57
N HIS A 149 -2.07 -13.65 15.14
CA HIS A 149 -2.30 -14.37 13.89
C HIS A 149 -3.61 -15.15 13.91
N ALA A 150 -3.92 -15.85 15.02
CA ALA A 150 -5.17 -16.58 15.18
C ALA A 150 -6.40 -15.64 15.17
N ALA A 151 -6.26 -14.41 15.69
CA ALA A 151 -7.29 -13.37 15.61
C ALA A 151 -7.48 -12.77 14.21
N GLY A 152 -6.57 -13.08 13.28
CA GLY A 152 -6.65 -12.67 11.88
C GLY A 152 -5.80 -11.46 11.51
N ALA A 153 -4.78 -11.11 12.30
CA ALA A 153 -3.72 -10.23 11.82
C ALA A 153 -2.98 -10.90 10.67
N ILE A 154 -2.54 -10.12 9.69
CA ILE A 154 -1.89 -10.64 8.47
C ILE A 154 -0.38 -10.44 8.45
N ALA A 155 0.14 -9.57 9.31
CA ALA A 155 1.55 -9.25 9.48
C ALA A 155 1.76 -8.58 10.84
N VAL A 156 3.03 -8.35 11.23
CA VAL A 156 3.41 -7.55 12.39
C VAL A 156 4.40 -6.47 12.01
N THR A 157 4.32 -5.33 12.70
CA THR A 157 5.22 -4.17 12.52
C THR A 157 5.15 -3.25 13.73
N ASP A 158 6.19 -2.48 13.97
CA ASP A 158 6.12 -1.31 14.86
C ASP A 158 6.02 0.01 14.07
N ASP A 159 5.54 -0.04 12.83
CA ASP A 159 5.56 1.04 11.84
C ASP A 159 5.42 2.46 12.42
N GLY A 160 6.17 3.38 11.80
CA GLY A 160 6.48 4.70 12.33
C GLY A 160 7.58 4.68 13.38
N LYS A 161 8.03 3.47 13.80
CA LYS A 161 9.21 3.22 14.64
C LYS A 161 9.92 1.96 14.16
N PRO A 162 11.26 1.97 14.11
CA PRO A 162 12.01 0.77 13.78
C PRO A 162 12.09 -0.19 14.96
N ILE A 163 12.24 -1.49 14.67
CA ILE A 163 12.75 -2.45 15.64
C ILE A 163 14.28 -2.37 15.58
N LEU A 164 14.88 -1.63 16.51
CA LEU A 164 16.33 -1.36 16.50
C LEU A 164 17.16 -2.50 17.06
N GLU A 165 16.69 -3.14 18.13
CA GLU A 165 17.45 -4.16 18.84
C GLU A 165 17.52 -5.47 18.03
N ASP A 166 18.74 -5.96 17.79
CA ASP A 166 19.01 -7.15 16.98
C ASP A 166 18.31 -8.40 17.52
N ASP A 167 18.31 -8.60 18.83
CA ASP A 167 17.68 -9.77 19.46
C ASP A 167 16.16 -9.73 19.36
N ILE A 168 15.56 -8.55 19.44
CA ILE A 168 14.10 -8.39 19.24
C ILE A 168 13.74 -8.67 17.80
N MET A 169 14.46 -8.10 16.82
CA MET A 169 14.21 -8.38 15.40
C MET A 169 14.45 -9.85 15.05
N ARG A 170 15.52 -10.47 15.58
CA ARG A 170 15.77 -11.88 15.45
C ARG A 170 14.62 -12.72 15.98
N GLY A 171 14.15 -12.43 17.19
CA GLY A 171 12.99 -13.11 17.79
C GLY A 171 11.72 -12.95 16.98
N ALA A 172 11.45 -11.75 16.47
CA ALA A 172 10.31 -11.49 15.57
C ALA A 172 10.37 -12.32 14.28
N LEU A 173 11.54 -12.39 13.62
CA LEU A 173 11.73 -13.15 12.40
C LEU A 173 11.63 -14.67 12.63
N VAL A 174 12.09 -15.17 13.78
CA VAL A 174 11.93 -16.60 14.17
C VAL A 174 10.46 -16.95 14.33
N LEU A 175 9.72 -16.20 15.17
CA LEU A 175 8.30 -16.42 15.39
C LEU A 175 7.48 -16.22 14.10
N GLY A 176 7.79 -15.18 13.32
CA GLY A 176 7.17 -14.94 12.02
C GLY A 176 7.39 -16.10 11.05
N GLY A 177 8.62 -16.67 11.02
CA GLY A 177 8.96 -17.82 10.20
C GLY A 177 8.18 -19.10 10.58
N GLU A 178 8.03 -19.37 11.89
CA GLU A 178 7.23 -20.49 12.41
C GLU A 178 5.75 -20.42 12.01
N LEU A 179 5.19 -19.21 11.99
CA LEU A 179 3.77 -18.95 11.71
C LEU A 179 3.49 -18.64 10.23
N ASN A 180 4.52 -18.60 9.38
CA ASN A 180 4.44 -18.06 8.02
C ASN A 180 3.90 -16.60 8.00
N PHE A 181 4.25 -15.80 8.99
CA PHE A 181 3.70 -14.50 9.31
C PHE A 181 4.74 -13.41 8.99
N PRO A 182 4.47 -12.48 8.06
CA PRO A 182 5.43 -11.45 7.68
C PRO A 182 5.77 -10.51 8.84
N VAL A 183 7.06 -10.21 8.99
CA VAL A 183 7.56 -9.11 9.82
C VAL A 183 7.87 -7.95 8.90
N VAL A 184 7.18 -6.83 9.09
CA VAL A 184 7.32 -5.60 8.30
C VAL A 184 8.20 -4.63 9.07
N GLN A 185 9.20 -4.05 8.40
CA GLN A 185 10.12 -3.10 9.03
C GLN A 185 10.01 -1.72 8.41
N HIS A 186 9.68 -0.72 9.22
CA HIS A 186 9.98 0.68 8.95
C HIS A 186 11.49 0.88 9.19
N ALA A 187 12.27 0.88 8.12
CA ALA A 187 13.72 0.82 8.23
C ALA A 187 14.32 2.20 8.45
N GLU A 188 14.62 2.52 9.69
CA GLU A 188 15.24 3.78 10.09
C GLU A 188 16.14 3.57 11.31
N ASP A 189 17.40 3.96 11.24
CA ASP A 189 18.21 4.11 12.44
C ASP A 189 17.94 5.48 13.08
N THR A 190 17.01 5.50 14.04
CA THR A 190 16.56 6.74 14.69
C THR A 190 17.64 7.44 15.50
N ARG A 191 18.76 6.76 15.81
CA ARG A 191 19.94 7.37 16.43
C ARG A 191 20.67 8.31 15.46
N MET A 192 20.50 8.10 14.13
CA MET A 192 21.07 8.93 13.07
C MET A 192 20.11 10.01 12.57
N THR A 193 18.83 9.93 12.91
CA THR A 193 17.78 10.80 12.33
C THR A 193 17.11 11.70 13.36
N GLU A 194 17.63 11.76 14.57
CA GLU A 194 17.08 12.58 15.63
C GLU A 194 16.98 14.06 15.22
N ASN A 195 15.76 14.63 15.31
CA ASN A 195 15.44 16.00 14.90
C ASN A 195 15.69 16.29 13.40
N CYS A 196 15.72 15.27 12.55
CA CYS A 196 15.81 15.46 11.12
C CYS A 196 14.40 15.61 10.49
N SER A 197 14.31 16.35 9.38
CA SER A 197 13.02 16.68 8.78
C SER A 197 12.93 16.40 7.27
N MET A 198 14.04 16.18 6.58
CA MET A 198 14.10 15.87 5.15
C MET A 198 15.34 15.05 4.82
N HIS A 199 15.56 14.72 3.55
CA HIS A 199 16.78 14.05 3.07
C HIS A 199 18.03 14.87 3.31
N ALA A 200 19.12 14.23 3.76
CA ALA A 200 20.43 14.87 3.92
C ALA A 200 21.09 15.09 2.55
N GLY A 201 21.17 16.32 2.11
CA GLY A 201 21.77 16.67 0.82
C GLY A 201 21.94 18.17 0.64
N ALA A 202 22.23 18.57 -0.60
CA ALA A 202 22.42 19.99 -0.93
C ALA A 202 21.16 20.83 -0.62
N ARG A 203 19.97 20.25 -0.79
CA ARG A 203 18.70 20.93 -0.52
C ARG A 203 18.53 21.23 0.97
N SER A 204 18.70 20.25 1.84
CA SER A 204 18.59 20.44 3.30
C SER A 204 19.63 21.43 3.82
N PHE A 205 20.87 21.37 3.29
CA PHE A 205 21.91 22.32 3.64
C PHE A 205 21.51 23.77 3.26
N ARG A 206 21.01 23.99 2.03
CA ARG A 206 20.55 25.32 1.59
C ARG A 206 19.40 25.87 2.42
N LEU A 207 18.52 24.99 2.90
CA LEU A 207 17.35 25.38 3.70
C LEU A 207 17.66 25.48 5.21
N GLY A 208 18.87 25.10 5.63
CA GLY A 208 19.23 25.07 7.06
C GLY A 208 18.50 23.98 7.86
N LEU A 209 17.95 22.95 7.18
CA LEU A 209 17.19 21.87 7.81
C LEU A 209 18.12 20.67 8.11
N ARG A 210 17.88 19.99 9.22
CA ARG A 210 18.57 18.73 9.53
C ARG A 210 18.12 17.62 8.57
N GLY A 211 19.09 16.91 8.00
CA GLY A 211 18.86 15.88 7.00
C GLY A 211 18.98 14.46 7.51
N MET A 212 18.05 13.60 7.13
CA MET A 212 18.10 12.15 7.32
C MET A 212 19.02 11.54 6.25
N THR A 213 20.10 10.90 6.67
CA THR A 213 21.01 10.24 5.74
C THR A 213 20.39 8.99 5.12
N ALA A 214 20.78 8.66 3.88
CA ALA A 214 20.40 7.39 3.26
C ALA A 214 20.91 6.18 4.07
N ALA A 215 22.04 6.32 4.77
CA ALA A 215 22.61 5.29 5.62
C ALA A 215 21.70 4.87 6.78
N ALA A 216 20.85 5.76 7.29
CA ALA A 216 19.91 5.43 8.35
C ALA A 216 18.89 4.36 7.93
N GLU A 217 18.41 4.39 6.70
CA GLU A 217 17.57 3.32 6.13
C GLU A 217 18.42 2.10 5.75
N ALA A 218 19.51 2.32 5.01
CA ALA A 218 20.29 1.25 4.42
C ALA A 218 20.92 0.32 5.45
N SER A 219 21.37 0.84 6.60
CA SER A 219 21.97 0.03 7.68
C SER A 219 20.97 -0.93 8.32
N ILE A 220 19.75 -0.47 8.56
CA ILE A 220 18.67 -1.31 9.13
C ILE A 220 18.24 -2.37 8.12
N VAL A 221 18.03 -2.00 6.84
CA VAL A 221 17.71 -2.97 5.78
C VAL A 221 18.80 -4.01 5.62
N GLU A 222 20.07 -3.59 5.66
CA GLU A 222 21.22 -4.50 5.58
C GLU A 222 21.20 -5.52 6.71
N ARG A 223 21.05 -5.06 7.97
CA ARG A 223 20.95 -5.93 9.15
C ARG A 223 19.82 -6.92 9.02
N ASP A 224 18.60 -6.44 8.67
CA ASP A 224 17.40 -7.27 8.64
C ASP A 224 17.45 -8.31 7.52
N VAL A 225 17.97 -7.93 6.37
CA VAL A 225 18.21 -8.88 5.27
C VAL A 225 19.21 -9.95 5.67
N GLN A 226 20.31 -9.60 6.39
CA GLN A 226 21.26 -10.57 6.91
C GLN A 226 20.58 -11.52 7.89
N LEU A 227 19.78 -11.03 8.81
CA LEU A 227 19.02 -11.91 9.73
C LEU A 227 18.09 -12.84 8.95
N ALA A 228 17.33 -12.33 7.98
CA ALA A 228 16.41 -13.13 7.18
C ALA A 228 17.10 -14.20 6.32
N MET A 229 18.35 -13.98 5.91
CA MET A 229 19.15 -14.98 5.18
C MET A 229 19.56 -16.16 6.05
N HIS A 230 19.68 -15.98 7.37
CA HIS A 230 20.20 -17.00 8.29
C HIS A 230 19.11 -17.65 9.16
N ILE A 231 17.92 -17.06 9.24
CA ILE A 231 16.80 -17.59 10.03
C ILE A 231 15.89 -18.43 9.12
N PRO A 232 15.68 -19.72 9.40
CA PRO A 232 14.82 -20.58 8.59
C PRO A 232 13.40 -20.03 8.48
N ASN A 233 12.87 -20.02 7.25
CA ASN A 233 11.52 -19.58 6.92
C ASN A 233 11.18 -18.12 7.28
N ALA A 234 12.14 -17.32 7.77
CA ALA A 234 11.90 -15.92 8.06
C ALA A 234 11.23 -15.21 6.87
N ARG A 235 10.25 -14.38 7.16
CA ARG A 235 9.56 -13.53 6.17
C ARG A 235 9.76 -12.07 6.55
N LEU A 236 10.68 -11.43 5.85
CA LEU A 236 10.92 -9.99 5.99
C LEU A 236 10.21 -9.24 4.88
N HIS A 237 9.47 -8.19 5.24
CA HIS A 237 8.98 -7.20 4.30
C HIS A 237 9.54 -5.82 4.67
N VAL A 238 10.24 -5.17 3.74
CA VAL A 238 10.75 -3.81 3.94
C VAL A 238 9.69 -2.83 3.45
N ALA A 239 9.14 -2.05 4.37
CA ALA A 239 8.16 -1.02 4.05
C ALA A 239 8.82 0.15 3.30
N HIS A 240 8.08 0.80 2.41
CA HIS A 240 8.40 2.07 1.73
C HIS A 240 9.90 2.30 1.43
N LEU A 241 10.59 1.29 0.89
CA LEU A 241 12.02 1.37 0.55
C LEU A 241 12.29 2.58 -0.35
N SER A 242 13.24 3.42 0.04
CA SER A 242 13.46 4.72 -0.62
C SER A 242 14.89 4.96 -1.11
N THR A 243 15.88 4.15 -0.72
CA THR A 243 17.31 4.39 -1.05
C THR A 243 17.92 3.33 -1.95
N ALA A 244 18.87 3.75 -2.80
CA ALA A 244 19.63 2.88 -3.69
C ALA A 244 20.46 1.84 -2.92
N ASP A 245 20.99 2.21 -1.74
CA ASP A 245 21.81 1.31 -0.94
C ASP A 245 20.98 0.24 -0.24
N ALA A 246 19.81 0.57 0.29
CA ALA A 246 18.85 -0.40 0.82
C ALA A 246 18.42 -1.42 -0.27
N LEU A 247 18.17 -0.93 -1.50
CA LEU A 247 17.84 -1.78 -2.65
C LEU A 247 18.95 -2.81 -2.95
N LYS A 248 20.23 -2.44 -2.81
CA LYS A 248 21.36 -3.39 -3.00
C LYS A 248 21.28 -4.55 -2.01
N SER A 249 20.95 -4.26 -0.75
CA SER A 249 20.81 -5.27 0.30
C SER A 249 19.64 -6.21 0.03
N VAL A 250 18.47 -5.67 -0.34
CA VAL A 250 17.30 -6.49 -0.73
C VAL A 250 17.62 -7.38 -1.94
N ARG A 251 18.27 -6.84 -2.98
CA ARG A 251 18.70 -7.62 -4.14
C ARG A 251 19.65 -8.77 -3.75
N ARG A 252 20.53 -8.57 -2.77
CA ARG A 252 21.40 -9.61 -2.24
C ARG A 252 20.59 -10.71 -1.54
N GLY A 253 19.65 -10.34 -0.65
CA GLY A 253 18.75 -11.27 0.02
C GLY A 253 17.93 -12.11 -0.97
N LYS A 254 17.34 -11.47 -1.99
CA LYS A 254 16.57 -12.17 -3.04
C LYS A 254 17.46 -13.15 -3.84
N ARG A 255 18.70 -12.77 -4.20
CA ARG A 255 19.66 -13.69 -4.87
C ARG A 255 20.02 -14.88 -3.98
N ALA A 256 20.11 -14.68 -2.67
CA ALA A 256 20.33 -15.75 -1.70
C ALA A 256 19.08 -16.59 -1.41
N LYS A 257 17.96 -16.33 -2.10
CA LYS A 257 16.64 -16.97 -1.93
C LYS A 257 16.03 -16.81 -0.53
N ALA A 258 16.45 -15.78 0.21
CA ALA A 258 15.74 -15.36 1.41
C ALA A 258 14.36 -14.83 1.05
N ARG A 259 13.38 -15.07 1.92
CA ARG A 259 12.00 -14.58 1.73
C ARG A 259 11.90 -13.11 2.13
N VAL A 260 12.58 -12.27 1.35
CA VAL A 260 12.59 -10.81 1.50
C VAL A 260 11.74 -10.21 0.39
N THR A 261 10.75 -9.42 0.78
CA THR A 261 9.93 -8.60 -0.12
C THR A 261 10.00 -7.14 0.30
N PHE A 262 9.61 -6.23 -0.58
CA PHE A 262 9.56 -4.81 -0.27
C PHE A 262 8.55 -4.08 -1.14
N GLU A 263 8.14 -2.94 -0.67
CA GLU A 263 7.26 -2.02 -1.38
C GLU A 263 7.93 -0.67 -1.61
N VAL A 264 7.43 0.05 -2.61
CA VAL A 264 7.79 1.44 -2.90
C VAL A 264 6.52 2.29 -2.96
N THR A 265 6.63 3.57 -2.64
CA THR A 265 5.45 4.44 -2.61
C THR A 265 5.37 5.34 -3.84
N PRO A 266 4.16 5.80 -4.21
CA PRO A 266 3.98 6.73 -5.33
C PRO A 266 4.80 8.01 -5.20
N HIS A 267 4.95 8.56 -4.01
CA HIS A 267 5.73 9.77 -3.81
C HIS A 267 7.24 9.53 -3.99
N HIS A 268 7.79 8.36 -3.62
CA HIS A 268 9.21 8.05 -3.79
C HIS A 268 9.63 7.73 -5.24
N PHE A 269 8.73 7.30 -6.11
CA PHE A 269 9.04 7.17 -7.54
C PHE A 269 8.61 8.39 -8.38
N THR A 270 8.06 9.42 -7.75
CA THR A 270 7.56 10.63 -8.43
C THR A 270 8.35 11.87 -8.09
N LEU A 271 8.71 12.04 -6.81
CA LEU A 271 9.30 13.26 -6.26
C LEU A 271 10.70 13.01 -5.70
N THR A 272 11.50 14.07 -5.73
CA THR A 272 12.81 14.17 -5.08
C THR A 272 12.79 15.23 -3.98
N ASP A 273 13.86 15.32 -3.20
CA ASP A 273 14.05 16.37 -2.20
C ASP A 273 14.11 17.79 -2.81
N GLU A 274 14.51 17.92 -4.08
CA GLU A 274 14.54 19.20 -4.81
C GLU A 274 13.14 19.68 -5.22
N ASP A 275 12.11 18.81 -5.24
CA ASP A 275 10.73 19.19 -5.57
C ASP A 275 10.02 19.93 -4.43
N MET A 276 10.54 19.85 -3.20
CA MET A 276 9.96 20.56 -2.06
C MET A 276 10.04 22.07 -2.27
N ARG A 277 8.88 22.75 -2.18
CA ARG A 277 8.75 24.20 -2.36
C ARG A 277 8.70 24.89 -1.00
N ASP A 278 9.50 25.93 -0.82
CA ASP A 278 9.38 26.93 0.26
C ASP A 278 8.90 26.43 1.64
N TYR A 279 9.51 25.37 2.17
CA TYR A 279 9.13 24.75 3.44
C TYR A 279 7.69 24.20 3.46
N ASP A 280 7.11 23.86 2.29
CA ASP A 280 5.78 23.25 2.22
C ASP A 280 5.79 21.86 2.90
N SER A 281 5.13 21.79 4.04
CA SER A 281 5.04 20.59 4.85
C SER A 281 4.31 19.44 4.16
N ASN A 282 3.54 19.67 3.09
CA ASN A 282 2.92 18.62 2.29
C ASN A 282 3.96 17.72 1.59
N TYR A 283 5.22 18.17 1.45
CA TYR A 283 6.34 17.36 0.98
C TYR A 283 7.07 16.63 2.11
N LYS A 284 6.71 16.86 3.38
CA LYS A 284 7.34 16.20 4.53
C LYS A 284 6.80 14.80 4.74
N MET A 285 7.68 13.82 4.56
CA MET A 285 7.39 12.38 4.65
C MET A 285 8.53 11.63 5.32
N ASN A 286 8.25 10.47 5.92
CA ASN A 286 9.25 9.56 6.46
C ASN A 286 9.01 8.13 5.96
N PRO A 287 9.97 7.52 5.20
CA PRO A 287 11.26 8.09 4.77
C PRO A 287 11.10 9.37 3.96
N PRO A 288 12.08 10.29 4.00
CA PRO A 288 11.97 11.53 3.26
C PRO A 288 12.05 11.30 1.75
N LEU A 289 11.51 12.23 0.97
CA LEU A 289 11.76 12.29 -0.46
C LEU A 289 13.28 12.34 -0.68
N ARG A 290 13.82 11.44 -1.50
CA ARG A 290 15.24 11.19 -1.64
C ARG A 290 15.86 11.95 -2.82
N SER A 291 17.15 11.75 -3.03
CA SER A 291 17.88 12.30 -4.16
C SER A 291 17.37 11.74 -5.51
N ALA A 292 17.69 12.45 -6.60
CA ALA A 292 17.40 11.97 -7.95
C ALA A 292 18.05 10.62 -8.27
N SER A 293 19.24 10.33 -7.69
CA SER A 293 19.91 9.03 -7.87
C SER A 293 19.19 7.89 -7.17
N ASP A 294 18.61 8.12 -5.99
CA ASP A 294 17.77 7.13 -5.29
C ASP A 294 16.47 6.87 -6.06
N LEU A 295 15.80 7.94 -6.50
CA LEU A 295 14.60 7.82 -7.32
C LEU A 295 14.87 7.02 -8.61
N GLU A 296 15.95 7.28 -9.33
CA GLU A 296 16.28 6.52 -10.55
C GLU A 296 16.56 5.04 -10.24
N ALA A 297 17.23 4.73 -9.11
CA ALA A 297 17.44 3.35 -8.68
C ALA A 297 16.10 2.61 -8.42
N ILE A 298 15.12 3.28 -7.82
CA ILE A 298 13.76 2.75 -7.63
C ILE A 298 13.06 2.53 -8.98
N LEU A 299 13.16 3.48 -9.92
CA LEU A 299 12.56 3.34 -11.24
C LEU A 299 13.13 2.15 -12.02
N VAL A 300 14.46 1.93 -11.94
CA VAL A 300 15.10 0.75 -12.51
C VAL A 300 14.57 -0.53 -11.86
N ALA A 301 14.41 -0.55 -10.53
CA ALA A 301 13.91 -1.73 -9.81
C ALA A 301 12.42 -2.03 -10.10
N LEU A 302 11.62 -1.00 -10.37
CA LEU A 302 10.23 -1.16 -10.83
C LEU A 302 10.17 -1.79 -12.22
N ALA A 303 11.07 -1.37 -13.14
CA ALA A 303 11.12 -1.85 -14.51
C ALA A 303 11.67 -3.27 -14.62
N ASP A 304 12.71 -3.63 -13.84
CA ASP A 304 13.38 -4.94 -13.91
C ASP A 304 12.68 -6.07 -13.13
N GLY A 305 11.58 -5.75 -12.45
CA GLY A 305 10.80 -6.73 -11.70
C GLY A 305 11.26 -6.97 -10.27
N THR A 306 12.24 -6.24 -9.77
CA THR A 306 12.77 -6.41 -8.40
C THR A 306 11.77 -5.99 -7.32
N VAL A 307 10.97 -4.91 -7.56
CA VAL A 307 9.94 -4.42 -6.64
C VAL A 307 8.79 -5.41 -6.56
N ASP A 308 8.30 -5.70 -5.37
CA ASP A 308 7.21 -6.65 -5.14
C ASP A 308 5.83 -5.99 -5.14
N ALA A 309 5.70 -4.78 -4.60
CA ALA A 309 4.44 -4.05 -4.50
C ALA A 309 4.62 -2.53 -4.59
N ILE A 310 3.57 -1.85 -5.00
CA ILE A 310 3.35 -0.43 -4.75
C ILE A 310 2.37 -0.33 -3.59
N ALA A 311 2.74 0.38 -2.53
CA ALA A 311 1.87 0.71 -1.41
C ALA A 311 1.90 2.23 -1.18
N THR A 312 0.81 2.79 -0.69
CA THR A 312 0.69 4.26 -0.70
C THR A 312 1.39 4.93 0.47
N ASP A 313 1.52 4.23 1.58
CA ASP A 313 1.82 4.84 2.87
C ASP A 313 0.89 6.05 3.10
N HIS A 314 -0.41 5.83 2.86
CA HIS A 314 -1.44 6.84 3.08
C HIS A 314 -1.43 7.26 4.54
N ALA A 315 -0.81 8.43 4.80
CA ALA A 315 -0.57 8.95 6.14
C ALA A 315 -1.26 10.30 6.37
N PRO A 316 -2.58 10.28 6.63
CA PRO A 316 -3.38 11.49 6.84
C PRO A 316 -3.02 12.21 8.15
N HIS A 317 -2.93 13.53 8.07
CA HIS A 317 -2.73 14.45 9.19
C HIS A 317 -3.68 15.63 9.09
N ALA A 318 -4.19 16.09 10.24
CA ALA A 318 -5.06 17.26 10.29
C ALA A 318 -4.32 18.54 9.87
N ALA A 319 -5.06 19.52 9.34
CA ALA A 319 -4.48 20.76 8.83
C ALA A 319 -3.54 21.43 9.84
N HIS A 320 -3.95 21.55 11.10
CA HIS A 320 -3.13 22.15 12.16
C HIS A 320 -1.82 21.42 12.46
N GLU A 321 -1.69 20.15 12.11
CA GLU A 321 -0.45 19.36 12.27
C GLU A 321 0.50 19.54 11.08
N LYS A 322 -0.01 20.01 9.96
CA LYS A 322 0.75 20.31 8.74
C LYS A 322 1.03 21.80 8.59
N GLU A 323 0.14 22.68 9.05
CA GLU A 323 0.27 24.13 9.03
C GLU A 323 1.15 24.63 10.20
N MET A 324 2.33 24.02 10.32
CA MET A 324 3.34 24.36 11.32
C MET A 324 4.66 24.64 10.60
N GLU A 325 5.64 25.14 11.35
CA GLU A 325 7.02 25.21 10.86
C GLU A 325 7.46 23.84 10.37
N PHE A 326 8.21 23.80 9.27
CA PHE A 326 8.55 22.56 8.59
C PHE A 326 9.16 21.50 9.53
N GLU A 327 10.04 21.90 10.45
CA GLU A 327 10.67 20.98 11.41
C GLU A 327 9.65 20.38 12.41
N CYS A 328 8.61 21.14 12.77
CA CYS A 328 7.56 20.73 13.71
C CYS A 328 6.39 20.01 13.04
N ALA A 329 6.18 20.22 11.74
CA ALA A 329 5.07 19.64 11.00
C ALA A 329 5.14 18.11 10.98
N ALA A 330 3.99 17.45 11.00
CA ALA A 330 3.89 15.99 10.97
C ALA A 330 4.38 15.41 9.63
N PHE A 331 5.03 14.24 9.69
CA PHE A 331 5.39 13.45 8.52
C PHE A 331 4.18 12.72 7.96
N GLY A 332 3.86 12.88 6.69
CA GLY A 332 2.79 12.14 6.04
C GLY A 332 2.29 12.78 4.76
N ILE A 333 1.91 11.94 3.81
CA ILE A 333 1.28 12.27 2.53
C ILE A 333 0.06 11.37 2.36
N THR A 334 -1.09 11.93 1.93
CA THR A 334 -2.24 11.11 1.51
C THR A 334 -2.02 10.60 0.08
N GLY A 335 -2.14 9.30 -0.16
CA GLY A 335 -1.73 8.67 -1.42
C GLY A 335 -2.78 7.81 -2.12
N LEU A 336 -3.83 7.35 -1.43
CA LEU A 336 -4.79 6.36 -1.96
C LEU A 336 -5.41 6.76 -3.30
N GLU A 337 -5.92 7.97 -3.41
CA GLU A 337 -6.65 8.43 -4.61
C GLU A 337 -5.75 8.81 -5.79
N THR A 338 -4.45 8.98 -5.55
CA THR A 338 -3.48 9.38 -6.58
C THR A 338 -2.59 8.24 -7.08
N ALA A 339 -2.51 7.12 -6.34
CA ALA A 339 -1.55 6.05 -6.59
C ALA A 339 -1.59 5.49 -8.02
N LEU A 340 -2.77 5.08 -8.51
CA LEU A 340 -2.92 4.58 -9.88
C LEU A 340 -2.51 5.63 -10.92
N ALA A 341 -2.99 6.85 -10.74
CA ALA A 341 -2.76 7.91 -11.72
C ALA A 341 -1.29 8.35 -11.78
N LEU A 342 -0.60 8.41 -10.62
CA LEU A 342 0.84 8.64 -10.56
C LEU A 342 1.61 7.48 -11.22
N ALA A 343 1.24 6.22 -10.93
CA ALA A 343 1.86 5.06 -11.56
C ALA A 343 1.66 5.07 -13.10
N ILE A 344 0.46 5.39 -13.58
CA ILE A 344 0.22 5.49 -15.03
C ILE A 344 1.01 6.66 -15.62
N THR A 345 0.98 7.83 -15.01
CA THR A 345 1.66 9.03 -15.52
C THR A 345 3.18 8.83 -15.57
N ARG A 346 3.77 8.48 -14.41
CA ARG A 346 5.23 8.42 -14.26
C ARG A 346 5.82 7.12 -14.81
N LEU A 347 5.24 5.97 -14.46
CA LEU A 347 5.83 4.68 -14.81
C LEU A 347 5.43 4.22 -16.21
N HIS A 348 4.13 4.23 -16.53
CA HIS A 348 3.69 3.72 -17.82
C HIS A 348 3.98 4.69 -18.98
N ARG A 349 3.59 5.96 -18.84
CA ARG A 349 3.70 6.92 -19.95
C ARG A 349 5.11 7.46 -20.13
N GLU A 350 5.77 7.85 -19.05
CA GLU A 350 7.11 8.48 -19.13
C GLU A 350 8.22 7.42 -19.19
N LYS A 351 8.19 6.42 -18.32
CA LYS A 351 9.24 5.38 -18.23
C LYS A 351 8.95 4.12 -19.04
N ARG A 352 7.78 4.05 -19.72
CA ARG A 352 7.40 2.95 -20.62
C ARG A 352 7.28 1.58 -19.94
N ILE A 353 7.05 1.53 -18.62
CA ILE A 353 6.77 0.28 -17.91
C ILE A 353 5.43 -0.26 -18.40
N PRO A 354 5.32 -1.56 -18.75
CA PRO A 354 4.06 -2.14 -19.21
C PRO A 354 2.91 -1.96 -18.20
N LEU A 355 1.71 -1.66 -18.68
CA LEU A 355 0.54 -1.48 -17.81
C LEU A 355 0.25 -2.74 -16.99
N ALA A 356 0.45 -3.93 -17.55
CA ALA A 356 0.33 -5.20 -16.86
C ALA A 356 1.27 -5.28 -15.63
N ARG A 357 2.49 -4.71 -15.72
CA ARG A 357 3.41 -4.66 -14.59
C ARG A 357 2.89 -3.75 -13.48
N ILE A 358 2.30 -2.61 -13.83
CA ILE A 358 1.69 -1.70 -12.85
C ILE A 358 0.52 -2.40 -12.15
N VAL A 359 -0.35 -3.07 -12.92
CA VAL A 359 -1.45 -3.85 -12.35
C VAL A 359 -0.91 -4.97 -11.45
N GLU A 360 0.17 -5.66 -11.83
CA GLU A 360 0.80 -6.68 -10.97
C GLU A 360 1.24 -6.10 -9.63
N LEU A 361 1.90 -4.93 -9.64
CA LEU A 361 2.41 -4.25 -8.45
C LEU A 361 1.29 -3.75 -7.51
N LEU A 362 0.07 -3.60 -8.01
CA LEU A 362 -1.11 -3.18 -7.24
C LEU A 362 -2.05 -4.35 -6.90
N THR A 363 -1.82 -5.57 -7.41
CA THR A 363 -2.74 -6.71 -7.26
C THR A 363 -2.04 -7.98 -6.79
N ALA A 364 -1.48 -8.76 -7.72
CA ALA A 364 -0.84 -10.05 -7.44
C ALA A 364 0.44 -9.90 -6.61
N GLY A 365 1.19 -8.83 -6.79
CA GLY A 365 2.39 -8.53 -6.01
C GLY A 365 2.09 -8.42 -4.51
N PRO A 366 1.28 -7.44 -4.08
CA PRO A 366 0.90 -7.30 -2.67
C PRO A 366 0.19 -8.55 -2.12
N ALA A 367 -0.65 -9.22 -2.90
CA ALA A 367 -1.29 -10.46 -2.46
C ALA A 367 -0.26 -11.56 -2.12
N ARG A 368 0.84 -11.67 -2.89
CA ARG A 368 1.95 -12.60 -2.59
C ARG A 368 2.76 -12.19 -1.37
N CYS A 369 3.00 -10.88 -1.17
CA CYS A 369 3.77 -10.37 -0.04
C CYS A 369 3.18 -10.82 1.30
N PHE A 370 1.86 -10.77 1.45
CA PHE A 370 1.18 -11.06 2.72
C PHE A 370 0.28 -12.31 2.68
N ASP A 371 0.42 -13.15 1.63
CA ASP A 371 -0.35 -14.40 1.46
C ASP A 371 -1.87 -14.17 1.52
N LEU A 372 -2.36 -13.12 0.85
CA LEU A 372 -3.78 -12.77 0.83
C LEU A 372 -4.55 -13.69 -0.12
N ARG A 373 -4.88 -14.88 0.37
CA ARG A 373 -5.48 -15.96 -0.43
C ARG A 373 -6.80 -15.56 -1.07
N GLY A 374 -6.99 -15.96 -2.33
CA GLY A 374 -8.18 -15.66 -3.12
C GLY A 374 -8.31 -14.20 -3.57
N ARG A 375 -7.23 -13.42 -3.49
CA ARG A 375 -7.14 -12.02 -3.95
C ARG A 375 -6.00 -11.84 -4.94
N GLY A 376 -5.98 -10.69 -5.63
CA GLY A 376 -4.95 -10.34 -6.61
C GLY A 376 -5.09 -11.08 -7.96
N SER A 377 -6.20 -11.78 -8.20
CA SER A 377 -6.55 -12.43 -9.46
C SER A 377 -8.07 -12.59 -9.59
N LEU A 378 -8.57 -12.66 -10.83
CA LEU A 378 -9.98 -12.89 -11.16
C LEU A 378 -10.23 -14.33 -11.66
N VAL A 379 -9.43 -15.30 -11.23
CA VAL A 379 -9.72 -16.71 -11.52
C VAL A 379 -11.02 -17.14 -10.83
N ARG A 380 -11.71 -18.10 -11.43
CA ARG A 380 -12.98 -18.63 -10.86
C ARG A 380 -12.81 -19.04 -9.41
N GLY A 381 -13.71 -18.58 -8.56
CA GLY A 381 -13.73 -18.82 -7.10
C GLY A 381 -12.96 -17.78 -6.27
N SER A 382 -12.18 -16.90 -6.88
CA SER A 382 -11.57 -15.75 -6.19
C SER A 382 -12.64 -14.79 -5.66
N ALA A 383 -12.25 -13.90 -4.75
CA ALA A 383 -13.10 -12.80 -4.29
C ALA A 383 -13.57 -11.95 -5.49
N ALA A 384 -14.82 -11.53 -5.46
CA ALA A 384 -15.42 -10.67 -6.48
C ALA A 384 -14.99 -9.20 -6.27
N ASP A 385 -13.67 -8.98 -6.17
CA ASP A 385 -13.05 -7.69 -5.96
C ASP A 385 -12.40 -7.23 -7.28
N VAL A 386 -12.93 -6.15 -7.85
CA VAL A 386 -12.56 -5.69 -9.20
C VAL A 386 -12.35 -4.19 -9.21
N THR A 387 -11.30 -3.76 -9.91
CA THR A 387 -11.06 -2.36 -10.24
C THR A 387 -11.26 -2.15 -11.73
N VAL A 388 -12.09 -1.16 -12.09
CA VAL A 388 -12.30 -0.72 -13.46
C VAL A 388 -11.77 0.69 -13.62
N PHE A 389 -10.90 0.92 -14.60
CA PHE A 389 -10.28 2.24 -14.80
C PHE A 389 -10.06 2.59 -16.28
N ASP A 390 -10.00 3.88 -16.57
CA ASP A 390 -9.60 4.41 -17.87
C ASP A 390 -8.12 4.80 -17.84
N PRO A 391 -7.23 4.08 -18.52
CA PRO A 391 -5.79 4.35 -18.49
C PRO A 391 -5.38 5.60 -19.31
N LYS A 392 -6.31 6.20 -20.06
CA LYS A 392 -6.06 7.33 -20.95
C LYS A 392 -6.66 8.64 -20.46
N LYS A 393 -7.63 8.58 -19.53
CA LYS A 393 -8.36 9.75 -19.06
C LYS A 393 -7.42 10.71 -18.34
N LYS A 394 -7.36 11.94 -18.84
CA LYS A 394 -6.64 13.04 -18.20
C LYS A 394 -7.60 13.77 -17.26
N TRP A 395 -7.09 14.15 -16.10
CA TRP A 395 -7.85 14.87 -15.09
C TRP A 395 -6.92 15.65 -14.17
N THR A 396 -7.47 16.64 -13.47
CA THR A 396 -6.74 17.38 -12.43
C THR A 396 -7.13 16.82 -11.08
N PHE A 397 -6.15 16.48 -10.26
CA PHE A 397 -6.43 16.09 -8.87
C PHE A 397 -6.76 17.34 -8.05
N ASP A 398 -7.86 17.29 -7.32
CA ASP A 398 -8.34 18.33 -6.44
C ASP A 398 -8.42 17.74 -5.03
N ALA A 399 -7.45 18.07 -4.19
CA ALA A 399 -7.35 17.54 -2.83
C ALA A 399 -8.57 17.88 -1.97
N ALA A 400 -9.22 19.04 -2.22
CA ALA A 400 -10.42 19.42 -1.49
C ALA A 400 -11.59 18.45 -1.71
N LYS A 401 -11.63 17.80 -2.88
CA LYS A 401 -12.66 16.81 -3.25
C LYS A 401 -12.29 15.36 -2.89
N SER A 402 -11.11 15.13 -2.35
CA SER A 402 -10.70 13.80 -1.89
C SER A 402 -11.68 13.24 -0.84
N HIS A 403 -11.85 11.93 -0.81
CA HIS A 403 -12.68 11.23 0.17
C HIS A 403 -11.98 11.06 1.52
N SER A 404 -10.62 11.09 1.53
CA SER A 404 -9.86 11.14 2.78
C SER A 404 -10.26 12.36 3.61
N LYS A 405 -10.34 12.19 4.91
CA LYS A 405 -10.65 13.30 5.83
C LYS A 405 -9.58 14.39 5.79
N SER A 406 -8.31 13.99 5.81
CA SER A 406 -7.17 14.88 5.68
C SER A 406 -6.78 15.13 4.23
N LYS A 407 -6.16 16.28 3.96
CA LYS A 407 -5.87 16.77 2.60
C LYS A 407 -4.36 17.03 2.36
N ASN A 408 -3.50 16.49 3.22
CA ASN A 408 -2.06 16.71 3.19
C ASN A 408 -1.39 15.95 2.04
N THR A 409 -1.23 16.62 0.91
CA THR A 409 -0.65 16.05 -0.32
C THR A 409 0.08 17.11 -1.14
N PRO A 410 1.25 16.80 -1.73
CA PRO A 410 1.93 17.69 -2.66
C PRO A 410 1.33 17.64 -4.08
N PHE A 411 0.37 16.76 -4.33
CA PHE A 411 -0.17 16.49 -5.67
C PHE A 411 -1.42 17.32 -6.01
N ASP A 412 -1.84 18.23 -5.14
CA ASP A 412 -2.97 19.10 -5.43
C ASP A 412 -2.74 19.94 -6.70
N GLY A 413 -3.76 20.01 -7.56
CA GLY A 413 -3.67 20.68 -8.84
C GLY A 413 -2.88 19.94 -9.94
N TRP A 414 -2.34 18.76 -9.67
CA TRP A 414 -1.57 18.02 -10.66
C TRP A 414 -2.45 17.47 -11.79
N GLN A 415 -1.94 17.63 -13.03
CA GLN A 415 -2.52 17.00 -14.22
C GLN A 415 -2.06 15.54 -14.29
N LEU A 416 -2.98 14.63 -14.07
CA LEU A 416 -2.72 13.20 -14.01
C LEU A 416 -3.39 12.47 -15.18
N THR A 417 -2.86 11.29 -15.51
CA THR A 417 -3.44 10.38 -16.49
C THR A 417 -3.78 9.04 -15.81
N GLY A 418 -4.93 8.48 -16.21
CA GLY A 418 -5.47 7.27 -15.60
C GLY A 418 -6.45 7.62 -14.47
N LYS A 419 -7.69 7.15 -14.60
CA LYS A 419 -8.74 7.42 -13.61
C LYS A 419 -9.53 6.16 -13.30
N VAL A 420 -9.73 5.88 -12.02
CA VAL A 420 -10.66 4.84 -11.58
C VAL A 420 -12.07 5.25 -11.98
N ILE A 421 -12.80 4.31 -12.56
CA ILE A 421 -14.19 4.49 -12.99
C ILE A 421 -15.15 3.76 -12.05
N ALA A 422 -14.77 2.55 -11.59
CA ALA A 422 -15.55 1.84 -10.59
C ALA A 422 -14.65 0.93 -9.76
N THR A 423 -15.03 0.77 -8.50
CA THR A 423 -14.45 -0.19 -7.56
C THR A 423 -15.55 -1.10 -7.05
N ILE A 424 -15.31 -2.41 -7.15
CA ILE A 424 -16.29 -3.45 -6.84
C ILE A 424 -15.68 -4.32 -5.74
N VAL A 425 -16.40 -4.48 -4.64
CA VAL A 425 -15.99 -5.29 -3.48
C VAL A 425 -17.06 -6.33 -3.20
N GLY A 426 -16.67 -7.60 -3.16
CA GLY A 426 -17.61 -8.70 -2.95
C GLY A 426 -18.75 -8.74 -3.97
N GLY A 427 -18.50 -8.26 -5.20
CA GLY A 427 -19.48 -8.19 -6.29
C GLY A 427 -20.42 -6.97 -6.24
N LYS A 428 -20.23 -6.04 -5.31
CA LYS A 428 -21.01 -4.80 -5.19
C LYS A 428 -20.18 -3.60 -5.60
N VAL A 429 -20.75 -2.69 -6.40
CA VAL A 429 -20.11 -1.41 -6.74
C VAL A 429 -20.11 -0.53 -5.48
N VAL A 430 -18.92 -0.24 -4.96
CA VAL A 430 -18.73 0.61 -3.76
C VAL A 430 -18.26 2.02 -4.12
N TYR A 431 -17.77 2.22 -5.34
CA TYR A 431 -17.41 3.52 -5.91
C TYR A 431 -17.70 3.55 -7.42
N SER A 432 -18.22 4.68 -7.89
CA SER A 432 -18.38 5.01 -9.32
C SER A 432 -18.07 6.49 -9.55
N ALA A 433 -17.19 6.81 -10.56
CA ALA A 433 -16.73 8.16 -10.88
C ALA A 433 -17.72 8.94 -11.75
#